data_7fa6255e4d41bc74cbde30600b76ea73
#
_entry.id   7fa6255e4d41bc74cbde30600b76ea73
#
_cell.length_a   1.000
_cell.length_b   1.000
_cell.length_c   1.000
_cell.angle_alpha   90.00
_cell.angle_beta   90.00
_cell.angle_gamma   90.00
#
_symmetry.space_group_name_H-M   'P 1'
#
loop_
_entity.id
_entity.type
_entity.pdbx_description
1 polymer ?
#
loop_
_entity_poly.entity_id
_entity_poly.type
_entity_poly.pdbx_seq_one_letter_code
_entity_poly.pdbx_strand_id
1 'polypeptide(L)'
;MKRLIHAFWMCQSMFCAIPCPCKTWDEEARYALLWCLPLVGLEIGLIWWICSLLCLYFGLHQLIVGLVLCTVPFFATGFLHLDGFMDVTDAVGSCRDLARRREILKDSHVGSFAVIGCVLLILGQFVFAGAAADSAYLRLLIVIPVVSRCCSSAAVAVLPKMSTSQYARKKA
;
A
#
# COMPACT_ATOMS: atom_id res chain seq x y z
N MET A 1 -23.33 -9.30 -9.51
CA MET A 1 -23.09 -7.86 -9.54
C MET A 1 -23.04 -7.26 -8.13
N LYS A 2 -24.07 -7.42 -7.26
CA LYS A 2 -24.07 -6.89 -5.89
C LYS A 2 -22.86 -7.33 -5.04
N ARG A 3 -22.43 -8.61 -5.13
CA ARG A 3 -21.25 -9.13 -4.38
C ARG A 3 -19.94 -8.45 -4.78
N LEU A 4 -19.72 -8.11 -6.06
CA LEU A 4 -18.52 -7.40 -6.50
C LEU A 4 -18.51 -5.95 -5.99
N ILE A 5 -19.67 -5.31 -5.93
CA ILE A 5 -19.80 -3.95 -5.38
C ILE A 5 -19.48 -3.96 -3.88
N HIS A 6 -20.01 -4.95 -3.14
CA HIS A 6 -19.68 -5.11 -1.72
C HIS A 6 -18.18 -5.40 -1.52
N ALA A 7 -17.59 -6.30 -2.33
CA ALA A 7 -16.16 -6.59 -2.27
C ALA A 7 -15.31 -5.35 -2.55
N PHE A 8 -15.71 -4.51 -3.51
CA PHE A 8 -15.01 -3.24 -3.79
C PHE A 8 -15.07 -2.29 -2.60
N TRP A 9 -16.24 -2.05 -2.01
CA TRP A 9 -16.36 -1.18 -0.84
C TRP A 9 -15.63 -1.72 0.39
N MET A 10 -15.62 -3.05 0.58
CA MET A 10 -14.79 -3.68 1.61
C MET A 10 -13.31 -3.44 1.36
N CYS A 11 -12.84 -3.65 0.12
CA CYS A 11 -11.46 -3.43 -0.28
C CYS A 11 -11.06 -1.96 -0.09
N GLN A 12 -11.93 -1.03 -0.52
CA GLN A 12 -11.76 0.41 -0.35
C GLN A 12 -11.60 0.78 1.13
N SER A 13 -12.49 0.31 2.00
CA SER A 13 -12.45 0.62 3.44
C SER A 13 -11.23 0.05 4.15
N MET A 14 -10.62 -1.01 3.63
CA MET A 14 -9.43 -1.64 4.21
C MET A 14 -8.11 -1.05 3.73
N PHE A 15 -8.02 -0.62 2.47
CA PHE A 15 -6.76 -0.30 1.81
C PHE A 15 -6.65 1.14 1.31
N CYS A 16 -7.69 1.94 1.52
CA CYS A 16 -7.71 3.35 1.15
C CYS A 16 -8.23 4.20 2.30
N ALA A 17 -7.59 5.35 2.52
CA ALA A 17 -8.01 6.30 3.56
C ALA A 17 -9.19 7.17 3.13
N ILE A 18 -9.58 7.12 1.85
CA ILE A 18 -10.73 7.88 1.35
C ILE A 18 -12.02 7.34 1.99
N PRO A 19 -12.88 8.22 2.49
CA PRO A 19 -14.12 7.80 3.14
C PRO A 19 -14.98 6.91 2.24
N CYS A 20 -15.29 5.72 2.73
CA CYS A 20 -16.16 4.77 2.06
C CYS A 20 -17.62 4.97 2.54
N PRO A 21 -18.60 5.14 1.64
CA PRO A 21 -20.00 5.32 2.02
C PRO A 21 -20.62 4.06 2.64
N CYS A 22 -20.08 2.87 2.35
CA CYS A 22 -20.56 1.59 2.85
C CYS A 22 -19.45 0.85 3.61
N LYS A 23 -19.54 0.83 4.94
CA LYS A 23 -18.65 0.05 5.81
C LYS A 23 -19.36 -1.24 6.25
N THR A 24 -19.68 -2.12 5.31
CA THR A 24 -20.30 -3.41 5.61
C THR A 24 -19.29 -4.53 5.34
N TRP A 25 -19.21 -5.49 6.27
CA TRP A 25 -18.41 -6.70 6.08
C TRP A 25 -19.33 -7.82 5.57
N ASP A 26 -18.96 -8.42 4.46
CA ASP A 26 -19.67 -9.55 3.84
C ASP A 26 -18.68 -10.71 3.63
N GLU A 27 -18.85 -11.78 4.40
CA GLU A 27 -17.98 -12.96 4.32
C GLU A 27 -18.06 -13.67 2.95
N GLU A 28 -19.21 -13.60 2.26
CA GLU A 28 -19.35 -14.16 0.92
C GLU A 28 -18.62 -13.34 -0.14
N ALA A 29 -18.52 -12.03 0.04
CA ALA A 29 -17.80 -11.13 -0.85
C ALA A 29 -16.27 -11.15 -0.64
N ARG A 30 -15.79 -11.70 0.49
CA ARG A 30 -14.39 -11.74 0.88
C ARG A 30 -13.46 -12.34 -0.18
N TYR A 31 -13.91 -13.37 -0.89
CA TYR A 31 -13.10 -14.02 -1.94
C TYR A 31 -12.87 -13.10 -3.16
N ALA A 32 -13.75 -12.12 -3.36
CA ALA A 32 -13.64 -11.16 -4.45
C ALA A 32 -12.74 -9.96 -4.10
N LEU A 33 -12.31 -9.78 -2.84
CA LEU A 33 -11.44 -8.68 -2.43
C LEU A 33 -10.15 -8.60 -3.25
N LEU A 34 -9.50 -9.75 -3.51
CA LEU A 34 -8.26 -9.81 -4.27
C LEU A 34 -8.43 -9.31 -5.71
N TRP A 35 -9.61 -9.50 -6.31
CA TRP A 35 -9.94 -8.99 -7.63
C TRP A 35 -10.21 -7.49 -7.65
N CYS A 36 -10.67 -6.93 -6.52
CA CYS A 36 -10.94 -5.51 -6.38
C CYS A 36 -9.70 -4.68 -6.02
N LEU A 37 -8.62 -5.32 -5.52
CA LEU A 37 -7.42 -4.62 -5.07
C LEU A 37 -6.75 -3.78 -6.18
N PRO A 38 -6.63 -4.24 -7.44
CA PRO A 38 -6.12 -3.41 -8.54
C PRO A 38 -6.97 -2.17 -8.83
N LEU A 39 -8.28 -2.21 -8.59
CA LEU A 39 -9.18 -1.05 -8.76
C LEU A 39 -8.89 0.03 -7.72
N VAL A 40 -8.63 -0.36 -6.47
CA VAL A 40 -8.16 0.58 -5.43
C VAL A 40 -6.79 1.14 -5.81
N GLY A 41 -5.91 0.31 -6.41
CA GLY A 41 -4.64 0.78 -6.97
C GLY A 41 -4.83 1.84 -8.06
N LEU A 42 -5.79 1.65 -8.95
CA LEU A 42 -6.13 2.62 -10.00
C LEU A 42 -6.61 3.95 -9.40
N GLU A 43 -7.47 3.91 -8.39
CA GLU A 43 -7.95 5.10 -7.69
C GLU A 43 -6.80 5.90 -7.08
N ILE A 44 -5.91 5.23 -6.33
CA ILE A 44 -4.72 5.84 -5.75
C ILE A 44 -3.81 6.42 -6.84
N GLY A 45 -3.61 5.70 -7.93
CA GLY A 45 -2.79 6.14 -9.05
C GLY A 45 -3.37 7.38 -9.75
N LEU A 46 -4.69 7.44 -9.93
CA LEU A 46 -5.37 8.61 -10.49
C LEU A 46 -5.20 9.84 -9.60
N ILE A 47 -5.36 9.70 -8.28
CA ILE A 47 -5.14 10.77 -7.33
C ILE A 47 -3.70 11.26 -7.41
N TRP A 48 -2.74 10.33 -7.44
CA TRP A 48 -1.33 10.65 -7.53
C TRP A 48 -1.00 11.41 -8.81
N TRP A 49 -1.51 10.95 -9.93
CA TRP A 49 -1.36 11.64 -11.22
C TRP A 49 -2.01 13.02 -11.24
N ILE A 50 -3.24 13.16 -10.71
CA ILE A 50 -3.92 14.47 -10.60
C ILE A 50 -3.10 15.43 -9.74
N CYS A 51 -2.57 14.98 -8.59
CA CYS A 51 -1.69 15.81 -7.76
C CYS A 51 -0.43 16.26 -8.52
N SER A 52 0.16 15.38 -9.37
CA SER A 52 1.30 15.77 -10.20
C SER A 52 0.93 16.86 -11.21
N LEU A 53 -0.23 16.74 -11.86
CA LEU A 53 -0.71 17.76 -12.81
C LEU A 53 -0.98 19.10 -12.13
N LEU A 54 -1.55 19.09 -10.92
CA LEU A 54 -1.77 20.31 -10.14
C LEU A 54 -0.44 20.98 -9.76
N CYS A 55 0.55 20.20 -9.34
CA CYS A 55 1.88 20.73 -9.05
C CYS A 55 2.51 21.43 -10.27
N LEU A 56 2.40 20.82 -11.45
CA LEU A 56 2.87 21.39 -12.71
C LEU A 56 2.08 22.64 -13.10
N TYR A 57 0.76 22.61 -12.98
CA TYR A 57 -0.12 23.72 -13.30
C TYR A 57 0.21 24.97 -12.47
N PHE A 58 0.51 24.79 -11.18
CA PHE A 58 0.90 25.89 -10.29
C PHE A 58 2.38 26.27 -10.38
N GLY A 59 3.17 25.62 -11.22
CA GLY A 59 4.60 25.88 -11.38
C GLY A 59 5.39 25.70 -10.09
N LEU A 60 5.04 24.70 -9.27
CA LEU A 60 5.67 24.49 -7.98
C LEU A 60 7.13 24.08 -8.14
N HIS A 61 7.98 24.54 -7.21
CA HIS A 61 9.39 24.19 -7.19
C HIS A 61 9.57 22.66 -7.07
N GLN A 62 10.56 22.11 -7.76
CA GLN A 62 10.83 20.67 -7.88
C GLN A 62 10.87 19.94 -6.52
N LEU A 63 11.43 20.56 -5.48
CA LEU A 63 11.44 19.97 -4.13
C LEU A 63 10.04 19.84 -3.54
N ILE A 64 9.13 20.79 -3.81
CA ILE A 64 7.75 20.72 -3.35
C ILE A 64 7.00 19.64 -4.12
N VAL A 65 7.23 19.54 -5.43
CA VAL A 65 6.67 18.47 -6.25
C VAL A 65 7.14 17.11 -5.73
N GLY A 66 8.43 16.93 -5.48
CA GLY A 66 8.99 15.73 -4.90
C GLY A 66 8.34 15.35 -3.56
N LEU A 67 8.13 16.34 -2.68
CA LEU A 67 7.46 16.12 -1.39
C LEU A 67 6.01 15.67 -1.57
N VAL A 68 5.24 16.35 -2.42
CA VAL A 68 3.84 16.00 -2.71
C VAL A 68 3.76 14.60 -3.29
N LEU A 69 4.56 14.31 -4.32
CA LEU A 69 4.56 13.00 -4.97
C LEU A 69 5.07 11.88 -4.07
N CYS A 70 5.97 12.18 -3.14
CA CYS A 70 6.42 11.22 -2.13
C CYS A 70 5.30 10.89 -1.13
N THR A 71 4.54 11.88 -0.66
CA THR A 71 3.62 11.72 0.46
C THR A 71 2.22 11.28 0.06
N VAL A 72 1.75 11.62 -1.15
CA VAL A 72 0.39 11.30 -1.62
C VAL A 72 0.03 9.81 -1.47
N PRO A 73 0.86 8.82 -1.89
CA PRO A 73 0.52 7.41 -1.74
C PRO A 73 0.38 6.97 -0.27
N PHE A 74 1.15 7.55 0.64
CA PHE A 74 1.06 7.24 2.07
C PHE A 74 -0.25 7.73 2.67
N PHE A 75 -0.62 8.98 2.40
CA PHE A 75 -1.89 9.55 2.85
C PHE A 75 -3.09 8.84 2.21
N ALA A 76 -3.03 8.53 0.92
CA ALA A 76 -4.11 7.84 0.22
C ALA A 76 -4.38 6.43 0.77
N THR A 77 -3.36 5.77 1.33
CA THR A 77 -3.48 4.43 1.93
C THR A 77 -3.58 4.44 3.46
N GLY A 78 -3.64 5.62 4.09
CA GLY A 78 -3.64 5.75 5.54
C GLY A 78 -2.42 5.11 6.20
N PHE A 79 -1.27 5.17 5.55
CA PHE A 79 0.02 4.62 5.99
C PHE A 79 0.08 3.09 6.13
N LEU A 80 -1.01 2.36 5.85
CA LEU A 80 -1.09 0.91 6.05
C LEU A 80 0.07 0.13 5.41
N HIS A 81 0.49 0.55 4.21
CA HIS A 81 1.56 -0.14 3.47
C HIS A 81 2.95 0.22 4.01
N LEU A 82 3.10 1.44 4.50
CA LEU A 82 4.32 1.89 5.15
C LEU A 82 4.51 1.17 6.49
N ASP A 83 3.45 1.03 7.27
CA ASP A 83 3.42 0.27 8.51
C ASP A 83 3.84 -1.19 8.28
N GLY A 84 3.19 -1.89 7.33
CA GLY A 84 3.58 -3.25 6.98
C GLY A 84 5.01 -3.37 6.43
N PHE A 85 5.52 -2.37 5.72
CA PHE A 85 6.93 -2.33 5.31
C PHE A 85 7.86 -2.21 6.52
N MET A 86 7.52 -1.37 7.49
CA MET A 86 8.28 -1.20 8.73
C MET A 86 8.34 -2.48 9.54
N ASP A 87 7.21 -3.16 9.74
CA ASP A 87 7.12 -4.43 10.45
C ASP A 87 8.01 -5.50 9.81
N VAL A 88 7.93 -5.66 8.50
CA VAL A 88 8.74 -6.64 7.75
C VAL A 88 10.22 -6.26 7.82
N THR A 89 10.56 -4.98 7.68
CA THR A 89 11.94 -4.50 7.73
C THR A 89 12.56 -4.78 9.10
N ASP A 90 11.83 -4.59 10.17
CA ASP A 90 12.31 -4.90 11.53
C ASP A 90 12.51 -6.41 11.71
N ALA A 91 11.54 -7.21 11.34
CA ALA A 91 11.62 -8.66 11.43
C ALA A 91 12.80 -9.25 10.63
N VAL A 92 13.01 -8.76 9.40
CA VAL A 92 14.10 -9.22 8.52
C VAL A 92 15.45 -8.68 8.99
N GLY A 93 15.52 -7.38 9.33
CA GLY A 93 16.74 -6.71 9.81
C GLY A 93 17.27 -7.29 11.11
N SER A 94 16.40 -7.89 11.95
CA SER A 94 16.80 -8.57 13.19
C SER A 94 17.75 -9.75 12.97
N CYS A 95 17.85 -10.28 11.76
CA CYS A 95 18.65 -11.46 11.40
C CYS A 95 18.43 -12.69 12.30
N ARG A 96 17.27 -12.78 12.96
CA ARG A 96 16.88 -13.89 13.85
C ARG A 96 16.31 -15.07 13.06
N ASP A 97 16.09 -16.20 13.74
CA ASP A 97 15.38 -17.35 13.17
C ASP A 97 13.93 -17.03 12.82
N LEU A 98 13.28 -17.91 12.08
CA LEU A 98 11.92 -17.69 11.58
C LEU A 98 10.87 -17.56 12.71
N ALA A 99 11.07 -18.29 13.82
CA ALA A 99 10.14 -18.24 14.95
C ALA A 99 10.17 -16.85 15.60
N ARG A 100 11.38 -16.33 15.87
CA ARG A 100 11.57 -15.00 16.45
C ARG A 100 11.13 -13.88 15.51
N ARG A 101 11.36 -13.98 14.19
CA ARG A 101 10.83 -13.00 13.22
C ARG A 101 9.32 -12.93 13.25
N ARG A 102 8.63 -14.08 13.40
CA ARG A 102 7.16 -14.12 13.53
C ARG A 102 6.65 -13.50 14.81
N GLU A 103 7.44 -13.52 15.89
CA GLU A 103 7.13 -12.83 17.13
C GLU A 103 7.26 -11.31 16.93
N ILE A 104 8.37 -10.86 16.31
CA ILE A 104 8.60 -9.45 16.00
C ILE A 104 7.45 -8.88 15.17
N LEU A 105 6.99 -9.60 14.13
CA LEU A 105 5.83 -9.19 13.31
C LEU A 105 4.50 -9.05 14.09
N LYS A 106 4.42 -9.52 15.32
CA LYS A 106 3.24 -9.38 16.18
C LYS A 106 3.43 -8.36 17.30
N ASP A 107 4.65 -7.89 17.47
CA ASP A 107 4.98 -6.89 18.47
C ASP A 107 4.51 -5.52 17.97
N SER A 108 3.83 -4.78 18.83
CA SER A 108 3.38 -3.42 18.50
C SER A 108 4.48 -2.36 18.69
N HIS A 109 5.66 -2.75 19.17
CA HIS A 109 6.78 -1.84 19.32
C HIS A 109 7.56 -1.70 18.03
N VAL A 110 7.96 -0.48 17.70
CA VAL A 110 8.76 -0.18 16.53
C VAL A 110 10.24 -0.37 16.83
N GLY A 111 10.91 -1.24 16.07
CA GLY A 111 12.34 -1.45 16.19
C GLY A 111 13.18 -0.46 15.38
N SER A 112 14.48 -0.43 15.66
CA SER A 112 15.41 0.49 14.99
C SER A 112 15.54 0.23 13.49
N PHE A 113 15.48 -1.02 13.04
CA PHE A 113 15.56 -1.35 11.60
C PHE A 113 14.32 -0.86 10.84
N ALA A 114 13.13 -0.91 11.45
CA ALA A 114 11.92 -0.34 10.89
C ALA A 114 12.09 1.17 10.63
N VAL A 115 12.60 1.91 11.61
CA VAL A 115 12.82 3.37 11.49
C VAL A 115 13.85 3.69 10.41
N ILE A 116 15.00 3.01 10.42
CA ILE A 116 16.07 3.21 9.42
C ILE A 116 15.53 2.92 8.02
N GLY A 117 14.85 1.78 7.84
CA GLY A 117 14.27 1.39 6.55
C GLY A 117 13.22 2.38 6.07
N CYS A 118 12.34 2.85 6.95
CA CYS A 118 11.33 3.86 6.65
C CYS A 118 11.96 5.18 6.18
N VAL A 119 12.96 5.68 6.89
CA VAL A 119 13.67 6.92 6.52
C VAL A 119 14.33 6.78 5.15
N LEU A 120 15.04 5.67 4.91
CA LEU A 120 15.69 5.42 3.61
C LEU A 120 14.68 5.30 2.47
N LEU A 121 13.53 4.64 2.70
CA LEU A 121 12.45 4.53 1.73
C LEU A 121 11.90 5.91 1.38
N ILE A 122 11.55 6.72 2.38
CA ILE A 122 10.96 8.05 2.18
C ILE A 122 11.94 8.99 1.47
N LEU A 123 13.22 9.01 1.88
CA LEU A 123 14.26 9.82 1.23
C LEU A 123 14.46 9.39 -0.23
N GLY A 124 14.55 8.09 -0.48
CA GLY A 124 14.66 7.56 -1.84
C GLY A 124 13.46 7.94 -2.69
N GLN A 125 12.25 7.73 -2.19
CA GLN A 125 11.02 8.09 -2.92
C GLN A 125 10.93 9.59 -3.19
N PHE A 126 11.31 10.43 -2.22
CA PHE A 126 11.36 11.90 -2.39
C PHE A 126 12.31 12.32 -3.51
N VAL A 127 13.54 11.77 -3.51
CA VAL A 127 14.55 12.10 -4.53
C VAL A 127 14.10 11.64 -5.92
N PHE A 128 13.64 10.39 -6.05
CA PHE A 128 13.18 9.85 -7.34
C PHE A 128 11.92 10.54 -7.84
N ALA A 129 10.97 10.86 -6.96
CA ALA A 129 9.76 11.59 -7.32
C ALA A 129 10.09 13.01 -7.82
N GLY A 130 10.98 13.71 -7.14
CA GLY A 130 11.46 15.02 -7.57
C GLY A 130 12.19 14.97 -8.92
N ALA A 131 13.08 13.99 -9.11
CA ALA A 131 13.80 13.83 -10.38
C ALA A 131 12.89 13.48 -11.56
N ALA A 132 11.78 12.75 -11.31
CA ALA A 132 10.82 12.38 -12.34
C ALA A 132 9.75 13.44 -12.63
N ALA A 133 9.72 14.54 -11.87
CA ALA A 133 8.65 15.53 -11.92
C ALA A 133 8.46 16.20 -13.30
N ASP A 134 9.56 16.40 -14.03
CA ASP A 134 9.55 17.02 -15.36
C ASP A 134 9.45 16.01 -16.51
N SER A 135 9.23 14.74 -16.21
CA SER A 135 9.28 13.69 -17.21
C SER A 135 7.93 13.47 -17.90
N ALA A 136 7.98 13.07 -19.19
CA ALA A 136 6.81 12.58 -19.92
C ALA A 136 6.18 11.32 -19.28
N TYR A 137 6.83 10.77 -18.26
CA TYR A 137 6.46 9.53 -17.58
C TYR A 137 5.49 9.68 -16.42
N LEU A 138 4.99 10.88 -16.13
CA LEU A 138 4.02 11.11 -15.04
C LEU A 138 2.77 10.22 -15.13
N ARG A 139 2.41 9.76 -16.33
CA ARG A 139 1.31 8.79 -16.51
C ARG A 139 1.60 7.43 -15.85
N LEU A 140 2.86 7.09 -15.63
CA LEU A 140 3.24 5.86 -14.91
C LEU A 140 2.79 5.88 -13.45
N LEU A 141 2.55 7.06 -12.87
CA LEU A 141 1.99 7.19 -11.53
C LEU A 141 0.62 6.50 -11.40
N ILE A 142 -0.14 6.39 -12.49
CA ILE A 142 -1.39 5.62 -12.52
C ILE A 142 -1.10 4.12 -12.46
N VAL A 143 -0.09 3.66 -13.20
CA VAL A 143 0.18 2.24 -13.40
C VAL A 143 0.88 1.61 -12.20
N ILE A 144 1.78 2.35 -11.54
CA ILE A 144 2.59 1.85 -10.41
C ILE A 144 1.72 1.24 -9.29
N PRO A 145 0.70 1.94 -8.76
CA PRO A 145 -0.14 1.37 -7.71
C PRO A 145 -0.97 0.18 -8.20
N VAL A 146 -1.44 0.19 -9.45
CA VAL A 146 -2.18 -0.94 -10.03
C VAL A 146 -1.31 -2.19 -10.06
N VAL A 147 -0.09 -2.10 -10.61
CA VAL A 147 0.85 -3.24 -10.68
C VAL A 147 1.21 -3.72 -9.28
N SER A 148 1.50 -2.81 -8.35
CA SER A 148 1.78 -3.14 -6.96
C SER A 148 0.63 -3.94 -6.32
N ARG A 149 -0.62 -3.55 -6.55
CA ARG A 149 -1.80 -4.25 -6.02
C ARG A 149 -2.05 -5.58 -6.71
N CYS A 150 -1.80 -5.69 -8.01
CA CYS A 150 -1.81 -6.97 -8.72
C CYS A 150 -0.79 -7.95 -8.13
N CYS A 151 0.45 -7.50 -7.90
CA CYS A 151 1.48 -8.33 -7.27
C CYS A 151 1.09 -8.76 -5.85
N SER A 152 0.52 -7.86 -5.05
CA SER A 152 0.03 -8.18 -3.70
C SER A 152 -1.10 -9.21 -3.74
N SER A 153 -2.06 -9.06 -4.65
CA SER A 153 -3.16 -10.01 -4.84
C SER A 153 -2.64 -11.38 -5.25
N ALA A 154 -1.70 -11.43 -6.21
CA ALA A 154 -1.07 -12.67 -6.65
C ALA A 154 -0.29 -13.34 -5.52
N ALA A 155 0.49 -12.59 -4.75
CA ALA A 155 1.22 -13.10 -3.60
C ALA A 155 0.29 -13.73 -2.55
N VAL A 156 -0.81 -13.05 -2.19
CA VAL A 156 -1.79 -13.57 -1.23
C VAL A 156 -2.51 -14.82 -1.76
N ALA A 157 -2.73 -14.90 -3.08
CA ALA A 157 -3.39 -16.05 -3.71
C ALA A 157 -2.49 -17.30 -3.75
N VAL A 158 -1.18 -17.12 -3.98
CA VAL A 158 -0.24 -18.22 -4.27
C VAL A 158 0.56 -18.64 -3.04
N LEU A 159 0.99 -17.69 -2.20
CA LEU A 159 1.86 -18.00 -1.07
C LEU A 159 1.11 -18.70 0.08
N PRO A 160 1.78 -19.64 0.77
CA PRO A 160 1.19 -20.33 1.92
C PRO A 160 0.95 -19.34 3.07
N LYS A 161 -0.23 -19.43 3.67
CA LYS A 161 -0.61 -18.61 4.82
C LYS A 161 0.17 -19.02 6.06
N MET A 162 0.51 -18.07 6.90
CA MET A 162 1.07 -18.39 8.21
C MET A 162 0.04 -19.17 9.04
N SER A 163 0.49 -20.20 9.76
CA SER A 163 -0.37 -21.03 10.63
C SER A 163 -1.13 -20.22 11.69
N THR A 164 -0.60 -19.08 12.08
CA THR A 164 -1.19 -18.16 13.06
C THR A 164 -2.10 -17.10 12.44
N SER A 165 -2.30 -17.12 11.12
CA SER A 165 -3.18 -16.18 10.45
C SER A 165 -4.64 -16.45 10.83
N GLN A 166 -5.38 -15.42 11.25
CA GLN A 166 -6.83 -15.49 11.48
C GLN A 166 -7.61 -15.92 10.21
N TYR A 167 -6.96 -15.80 9.04
CA TYR A 167 -7.49 -16.22 7.74
C TYR A 167 -7.07 -17.66 7.38
N ALA A 168 -6.30 -18.34 8.22
CA ALA A 168 -6.05 -19.76 8.03
C ALA A 168 -7.40 -20.51 8.12
N ARG A 169 -7.75 -21.23 7.06
CA ARG A 169 -8.98 -22.03 7.02
C ARG A 169 -8.97 -22.95 8.24
N LYS A 170 -9.94 -22.79 9.15
CA LYS A 170 -10.20 -23.84 10.13
C LYS A 170 -10.49 -25.10 9.31
N LYS A 171 -9.62 -26.12 9.40
CA LYS A 171 -9.94 -27.43 8.85
C LYS A 171 -11.21 -27.89 9.57
N ALA A 172 -12.28 -28.02 8.82
CA ALA A 172 -13.49 -28.69 9.27
C ALA A 172 -13.16 -30.16 9.53
#